data_db2f3c44fa80b1c49f7d2bf0168a19d9
#
_entry.id   db2f3c44fa80b1c49f7d2bf0168a19d9
#
_cell.length_a   1.000
_cell.length_b   1.000
_cell.length_c   1.000
_cell.angle_alpha   90.00
_cell.angle_beta   90.00
_cell.angle_gamma   90.00
#
_symmetry.space_group_name_H-M   'P 1'
#
loop_
_entity.id
_entity.type
_entity.pdbx_description
1 polymer ?
#
loop_
_entity_poly.entity_id
_entity_poly.type
_entity_poly.pdbx_seq_one_letter_code
_entity_poly.pdbx_strand_id
1 'polypeptide(L)'
;MFFKSNVGRTVLVLIVLVVALLIWWVVSLGGKPVVVSDNNNPDGTGPNQTREQADALLRNAMDGRDESLCGGIYSETDKSYCVDAVLGVKASDAKNSKLCGSISNQIYKDACIDNIVFAEARDAKDPSLCANLIDQARLGDCEMVAK
;
A
#
# COMPACT_ATOMS: atom_id res chain seq x y z
N MET A 1 -23.32 2.17 42.20
CA MET A 1 -22.91 1.53 43.46
C MET A 1 -23.05 -0.03 43.39
N PHE A 2 -22.51 -0.74 42.37
CA PHE A 2 -22.78 -2.17 42.21
C PHE A 2 -21.53 -3.06 42.21
N PHE A 3 -20.36 -2.57 42.61
CA PHE A 3 -19.12 -3.36 42.54
C PHE A 3 -18.46 -3.65 43.90
N LYS A 4 -19.24 -3.76 44.98
CA LYS A 4 -18.67 -4.04 46.31
C LYS A 4 -18.92 -5.44 46.86
N SER A 5 -19.42 -6.38 46.04
CA SER A 5 -19.52 -7.79 46.42
C SER A 5 -18.42 -8.61 45.73
N ASN A 6 -17.81 -9.55 46.43
CA ASN A 6 -16.79 -10.47 45.91
C ASN A 6 -17.29 -11.23 44.68
N VAL A 7 -18.59 -11.44 44.54
CA VAL A 7 -19.26 -12.06 43.40
C VAL A 7 -19.14 -11.21 42.13
N GLY A 8 -19.29 -9.87 42.22
CA GLY A 8 -19.12 -8.95 41.06
C GLY A 8 -17.69 -8.94 40.52
N ARG A 9 -16.72 -9.10 41.42
CA ARG A 9 -15.30 -9.09 41.05
C ARG A 9 -14.90 -10.40 40.35
N THR A 10 -15.42 -11.55 40.79
CA THR A 10 -15.19 -12.84 40.11
C THR A 10 -15.89 -12.92 38.76
N VAL A 11 -17.10 -12.38 38.63
CA VAL A 11 -17.80 -12.32 37.33
C VAL A 11 -17.06 -11.43 36.32
N LEU A 12 -16.54 -10.28 36.74
CA LEU A 12 -15.76 -9.39 35.87
C LEU A 12 -14.48 -10.07 35.36
N VAL A 13 -13.75 -10.76 36.25
CA VAL A 13 -12.52 -11.49 35.86
C VAL A 13 -12.83 -12.59 34.86
N LEU A 14 -13.92 -13.35 35.04
CA LEU A 14 -14.34 -14.41 34.11
C LEU A 14 -14.70 -13.82 32.74
N ILE A 15 -15.41 -12.69 32.68
CA ILE A 15 -15.74 -12.01 31.40
C ILE A 15 -14.46 -11.59 30.67
N VAL A 16 -13.49 -10.98 31.37
CA VAL A 16 -12.23 -10.55 30.78
C VAL A 16 -11.43 -11.74 30.23
N LEU A 17 -11.39 -12.85 30.96
CA LEU A 17 -10.71 -14.08 30.50
C LEU A 17 -11.39 -14.67 29.26
N VAL A 18 -12.72 -14.72 29.21
CA VAL A 18 -13.46 -15.22 28.03
C VAL A 18 -13.21 -14.33 26.82
N VAL A 19 -13.25 -13.00 26.99
CA VAL A 19 -12.97 -12.06 25.89
C VAL A 19 -11.54 -12.20 25.41
N ALA A 20 -10.55 -12.33 26.31
CA ALA A 20 -9.15 -12.54 25.94
C ALA A 20 -8.95 -13.86 25.17
N LEU A 21 -9.62 -14.94 25.58
CA LEU A 21 -9.57 -16.22 24.87
C LEU A 21 -10.22 -16.14 23.50
N LEU A 22 -11.34 -15.41 23.36
CA LEU A 22 -12.00 -15.21 22.07
C LEU A 22 -11.12 -14.39 21.11
N ILE A 23 -10.49 -13.33 21.59
CA ILE A 23 -9.55 -12.52 20.79
C ILE A 23 -8.36 -13.39 20.36
N TRP A 24 -7.79 -14.16 21.28
CA TRP A 24 -6.67 -15.06 20.97
C TRP A 24 -7.07 -16.12 19.94
N TRP A 25 -8.30 -16.68 20.05
CA TRP A 25 -8.83 -17.65 19.10
C TRP A 25 -9.05 -17.04 17.70
N VAL A 26 -9.61 -15.82 17.61
CA VAL A 26 -9.79 -15.10 16.35
C VAL A 26 -8.44 -14.77 15.70
N VAL A 27 -7.45 -14.35 16.48
CA VAL A 27 -6.09 -14.08 16.00
C VAL A 27 -5.38 -15.36 15.55
N SER A 28 -5.63 -16.50 16.25
CA SER A 28 -5.07 -17.81 15.86
C SER A 28 -5.75 -18.43 14.64
N LEU A 29 -7.00 -18.03 14.32
CA LEU A 29 -7.71 -18.38 13.10
C LEU A 29 -7.36 -17.44 11.93
N GLY A 30 -6.58 -16.37 12.19
CA GLY A 30 -6.00 -15.50 11.17
C GLY A 30 -5.18 -16.36 10.20
N GLY A 31 -5.84 -16.67 9.06
CA GLY A 31 -5.42 -17.72 8.16
C GLY A 31 -3.99 -17.53 7.69
N LYS A 32 -3.23 -18.60 7.78
CA LYS A 32 -2.05 -18.76 6.93
C LYS A 32 -2.52 -18.54 5.50
N PRO A 33 -1.80 -17.74 4.69
CA PRO A 33 -2.15 -17.60 3.29
C PRO A 33 -2.21 -18.99 2.68
N VAL A 34 -3.39 -19.36 2.19
CA VAL A 34 -3.58 -20.61 1.45
C VAL A 34 -2.80 -20.42 0.16
N VAL A 35 -1.65 -21.06 0.07
CA VAL A 35 -0.92 -21.20 -1.19
C VAL A 35 -1.72 -22.19 -2.02
N VAL A 36 -2.64 -21.68 -2.83
CA VAL A 36 -3.33 -22.45 -3.84
C VAL A 36 -2.34 -22.64 -4.98
N SER A 37 -1.77 -23.83 -5.08
CA SER A 37 -0.93 -24.24 -6.19
C SER A 37 -1.83 -24.56 -7.38
N ASP A 38 -2.16 -23.57 -8.21
CA ASP A 38 -2.78 -23.81 -9.50
C ASP A 38 -1.71 -24.07 -10.56
N ASN A 39 -1.56 -25.36 -10.92
CA ASN A 39 -0.59 -25.88 -11.86
C ASN A 39 -1.01 -25.66 -13.34
N ASN A 40 -1.47 -24.49 -13.72
CA ASN A 40 -1.84 -24.16 -15.09
C ASN A 40 -1.02 -22.99 -15.63
N ASN A 41 0.28 -23.23 -15.86
CA ASN A 41 1.08 -22.33 -16.69
C ASN A 41 1.30 -23.00 -18.06
N PRO A 42 0.68 -22.53 -19.18
CA PRO A 42 0.85 -23.13 -20.49
C PRO A 42 2.23 -22.91 -21.10
N ASP A 43 3.09 -22.08 -20.52
CA ASP A 43 4.38 -21.69 -21.12
C ASP A 43 5.61 -22.38 -20.53
N GLY A 44 5.53 -23.23 -19.50
CA GLY A 44 6.64 -24.11 -19.06
C GLY A 44 7.94 -23.45 -18.57
N THR A 45 8.00 -22.16 -18.35
CA THR A 45 9.25 -21.43 -18.09
C THR A 45 9.24 -20.59 -16.83
N GLY A 46 8.82 -21.15 -15.68
CA GLY A 46 8.99 -20.45 -14.42
C GLY A 46 8.23 -21.08 -13.24
N PRO A 47 8.59 -20.77 -11.99
CA PRO A 47 7.81 -21.19 -10.87
C PRO A 47 6.38 -20.63 -10.99
N ASN A 48 5.39 -21.48 -10.67
CA ASN A 48 3.95 -21.25 -10.81
C ASN A 48 3.44 -20.07 -9.96
N GLN A 49 3.89 -18.85 -10.25
CA GLN A 49 3.36 -17.66 -9.57
C GLN A 49 2.09 -17.22 -10.29
N THR A 50 0.96 -17.22 -9.57
CA THR A 50 -0.28 -16.68 -10.10
C THR A 50 -0.25 -15.15 -10.09
N ARG A 51 -1.09 -14.52 -10.93
CA ARG A 51 -1.25 -13.07 -10.94
C ARG A 51 -1.68 -12.53 -9.58
N GLU A 52 -2.57 -13.24 -8.89
CA GLU A 52 -3.01 -12.85 -7.55
C GLU A 52 -1.86 -12.86 -6.53
N GLN A 53 -0.92 -13.79 -6.64
CA GLN A 53 0.27 -13.82 -5.79
C GLN A 53 1.20 -12.64 -6.08
N ALA A 54 1.42 -12.30 -7.34
CA ALA A 54 2.20 -11.13 -7.74
C ALA A 54 1.53 -9.83 -7.27
N ASP A 55 0.21 -9.69 -7.43
CA ASP A 55 -0.57 -8.54 -6.96
C ASP A 55 -0.56 -8.42 -5.43
N ALA A 56 -0.54 -9.53 -4.70
CA ALA A 56 -0.43 -9.53 -3.25
C ALA A 56 0.95 -9.03 -2.79
N LEU A 57 2.02 -9.47 -3.46
CA LEU A 57 3.38 -8.99 -3.19
C LEU A 57 3.50 -7.49 -3.49
N LEU A 58 2.96 -7.04 -4.61
CA LEU A 58 2.93 -5.62 -4.96
C LEU A 58 2.23 -4.79 -3.87
N ARG A 59 1.03 -5.19 -3.44
CA ARG A 59 0.31 -4.48 -2.37
C ARG A 59 1.12 -4.45 -1.08
N ASN A 60 1.66 -5.59 -0.65
CA ASN A 60 2.47 -5.67 0.57
C ASN A 60 3.73 -4.79 0.48
N ALA A 61 4.39 -4.74 -0.69
CA ALA A 61 5.54 -3.89 -0.93
C ALA A 61 5.18 -2.40 -0.85
N MET A 62 4.06 -2.00 -1.46
CA MET A 62 3.56 -0.61 -1.40
C MET A 62 3.15 -0.22 0.02
N ASP A 63 2.41 -1.07 0.73
CA ASP A 63 1.94 -0.81 2.09
C ASP A 63 3.10 -0.74 3.08
N GLY A 64 4.09 -1.64 2.93
CA GLY A 64 5.32 -1.67 3.73
C GLY A 64 6.36 -0.63 3.33
N ARG A 65 6.25 0.03 2.17
CA ARG A 65 7.29 0.88 1.55
C ARG A 65 8.61 0.13 1.39
N ASP A 66 8.53 -1.14 1.04
CA ASP A 66 9.69 -2.04 1.01
C ASP A 66 9.87 -2.66 -0.38
N GLU A 67 10.81 -2.12 -1.16
CA GLU A 67 11.15 -2.62 -2.50
C GLU A 67 11.71 -4.05 -2.46
N SER A 68 12.26 -4.52 -1.33
CA SER A 68 12.82 -5.86 -1.24
C SER A 68 11.77 -6.95 -1.45
N LEU A 69 10.50 -6.67 -1.11
CA LEU A 69 9.37 -7.57 -1.32
C LEU A 69 9.07 -7.79 -2.81
N CYS A 70 9.42 -6.84 -3.68
CA CYS A 70 9.30 -6.99 -5.13
C CYS A 70 10.18 -8.13 -5.68
N GLY A 71 11.24 -8.49 -4.97
CA GLY A 71 12.11 -9.61 -5.33
C GLY A 71 11.40 -10.96 -5.40
N GLY A 72 10.27 -11.10 -4.71
CA GLY A 72 9.41 -12.29 -4.80
C GLY A 72 8.55 -12.39 -6.05
N ILE A 73 8.50 -11.34 -6.89
CA ILE A 73 7.76 -11.35 -8.15
C ILE A 73 8.64 -11.97 -9.23
N TYR A 74 8.11 -12.98 -9.93
CA TYR A 74 8.88 -13.75 -10.90
C TYR A 74 9.12 -13.00 -12.22
N SER A 75 8.08 -12.35 -12.76
CA SER A 75 8.16 -11.56 -13.99
C SER A 75 9.05 -10.33 -13.77
N GLU A 76 10.13 -10.20 -14.55
CA GLU A 76 11.03 -9.02 -14.44
C GLU A 76 10.30 -7.70 -14.76
N THR A 77 9.31 -7.73 -15.66
CA THR A 77 8.48 -6.57 -15.98
C THR A 77 7.62 -6.17 -14.78
N ASP A 78 6.96 -7.14 -14.12
CA ASP A 78 6.11 -6.89 -12.97
C ASP A 78 6.94 -6.54 -11.73
N LYS A 79 8.14 -7.12 -11.60
CA LYS A 79 9.11 -6.76 -10.56
C LYS A 79 9.55 -5.29 -10.72
N SER A 80 9.92 -4.87 -11.92
CA SER A 80 10.29 -3.49 -12.21
C SER A 80 9.13 -2.53 -11.92
N TYR A 81 7.92 -2.90 -12.33
CA TYR A 81 6.71 -2.14 -12.00
C TYR A 81 6.48 -2.03 -10.49
N CYS A 82 6.67 -3.12 -9.76
CA CYS A 82 6.54 -3.13 -8.29
C CYS A 82 7.52 -2.14 -7.64
N VAL A 83 8.79 -2.17 -8.04
CA VAL A 83 9.82 -1.24 -7.52
C VAL A 83 9.44 0.21 -7.82
N ASP A 84 9.05 0.51 -9.07
CA ASP A 84 8.64 1.85 -9.47
C ASP A 84 7.41 2.33 -8.68
N ALA A 85 6.44 1.45 -8.41
CA ALA A 85 5.26 1.75 -7.61
C ALA A 85 5.61 2.09 -6.15
N VAL A 86 6.49 1.29 -5.51
CA VAL A 86 6.95 1.56 -4.15
C VAL A 86 7.71 2.88 -4.06
N LEU A 87 8.57 3.19 -5.04
CA LEU A 87 9.28 4.46 -5.11
C LEU A 87 8.31 5.64 -5.24
N GLY A 88 7.26 5.49 -6.05
CA GLY A 88 6.19 6.48 -6.19
C GLY A 88 5.46 6.75 -4.88
N VAL A 89 5.12 5.69 -4.12
CA VAL A 89 4.49 5.84 -2.79
C VAL A 89 5.43 6.55 -1.82
N LYS A 90 6.71 6.16 -1.74
CA LYS A 90 7.71 6.82 -0.90
C LYS A 90 7.88 8.31 -1.23
N ALA A 91 7.92 8.64 -2.51
CA ALA A 91 8.03 10.02 -2.98
C ALA A 91 6.81 10.85 -2.57
N SER A 92 5.61 10.28 -2.71
CA SER A 92 4.33 10.92 -2.32
C SER A 92 4.24 11.14 -0.80
N ASP A 93 4.58 10.13 0.00
CA ASP A 93 4.56 10.22 1.47
C ASP A 93 5.54 11.30 1.98
N ALA A 94 6.73 11.37 1.34
CA ALA A 94 7.73 12.37 1.65
C ALA A 94 7.45 13.76 1.04
N LYS A 95 6.44 13.88 0.17
CA LYS A 95 6.17 15.07 -0.66
C LYS A 95 7.46 15.57 -1.36
N ASN A 96 8.24 14.65 -1.91
CA ASN A 96 9.54 14.95 -2.47
C ASN A 96 9.68 14.42 -3.89
N SER A 97 9.45 15.29 -4.88
CA SER A 97 9.51 14.96 -6.30
C SER A 97 10.90 14.48 -6.77
N LYS A 98 11.98 14.79 -6.03
CA LYS A 98 13.32 14.29 -6.37
C LYS A 98 13.41 12.77 -6.25
N LEU A 99 12.62 12.15 -5.35
CA LEU A 99 12.58 10.70 -5.20
C LEU A 99 11.96 10.01 -6.42
N CYS A 100 11.08 10.68 -7.16
CA CYS A 100 10.56 10.18 -8.43
C CYS A 100 11.67 9.96 -9.47
N GLY A 101 12.82 10.62 -9.32
CA GLY A 101 13.99 10.47 -10.18
C GLY A 101 14.51 9.03 -10.28
N SER A 102 14.30 8.22 -9.24
CA SER A 102 14.71 6.79 -9.19
C SER A 102 13.75 5.85 -9.90
N ILE A 103 12.57 6.31 -10.33
CA ILE A 103 11.60 5.53 -11.09
C ILE A 103 12.15 5.27 -12.48
N SER A 104 12.14 3.99 -12.91
CA SER A 104 12.74 3.56 -14.18
C SER A 104 11.86 3.90 -15.38
N ASN A 105 10.54 3.72 -15.24
CA ASN A 105 9.58 4.01 -16.31
C ASN A 105 9.27 5.50 -16.36
N GLN A 106 9.50 6.15 -17.52
CA GLN A 106 9.33 7.60 -17.68
C GLN A 106 7.89 8.04 -17.43
N ILE A 107 6.89 7.29 -17.89
CA ILE A 107 5.47 7.61 -17.70
C ILE A 107 5.11 7.63 -16.20
N TYR A 108 5.60 6.62 -15.45
CA TYR A 108 5.36 6.55 -13.99
C TYR A 108 6.16 7.63 -13.24
N LYS A 109 7.36 7.98 -13.72
CA LYS A 109 8.15 9.08 -13.18
C LYS A 109 7.41 10.40 -13.31
N ASP A 110 6.91 10.72 -14.50
CA ASP A 110 6.19 11.94 -14.78
C ASP A 110 4.90 12.02 -13.97
N ALA A 111 4.13 10.92 -13.91
CA ALA A 111 2.93 10.82 -13.09
C ALA A 111 3.24 10.98 -11.59
N CYS A 112 4.36 10.46 -11.10
CA CYS A 112 4.81 10.63 -9.72
C CYS A 112 5.05 12.11 -9.40
N ILE A 113 5.76 12.83 -10.27
CA ILE A 113 6.04 14.27 -10.11
C ILE A 113 4.74 15.05 -10.11
N ASP A 114 3.88 14.83 -11.10
CA ASP A 114 2.59 15.51 -11.22
C ASP A 114 1.69 15.31 -10.01
N ASN A 115 1.62 14.08 -9.48
CA ASN A 115 0.82 13.79 -8.30
C ASN A 115 1.32 14.55 -7.05
N ILE A 116 2.63 14.76 -6.93
CA ILE A 116 3.21 15.57 -5.85
C ILE A 116 2.88 17.05 -6.05
N VAL A 117 3.02 17.57 -7.27
CA VAL A 117 2.61 18.94 -7.60
C VAL A 117 1.13 19.20 -7.27
N PHE A 118 0.25 18.25 -7.61
CA PHE A 118 -1.17 18.32 -7.24
C PHE A 118 -1.38 18.38 -5.73
N ALA A 119 -0.68 17.53 -4.98
CA ALA A 119 -0.78 17.51 -3.53
C ALA A 119 -0.28 18.83 -2.92
N GLU A 120 0.85 19.33 -3.39
CA GLU A 120 1.42 20.60 -2.92
C GLU A 120 0.50 21.79 -3.23
N ALA A 121 -0.02 21.88 -4.46
CA ALA A 121 -0.93 22.95 -4.86
C ALA A 121 -2.23 22.95 -4.02
N ARG A 122 -2.82 21.76 -3.82
CA ARG A 122 -4.02 21.57 -3.01
C ARG A 122 -3.78 21.94 -1.55
N ASP A 123 -2.69 21.44 -0.95
CA ASP A 123 -2.41 21.61 0.47
C ASP A 123 -2.02 23.07 0.80
N ALA A 124 -1.31 23.74 -0.13
CA ALA A 124 -0.98 25.17 -0.05
C ALA A 124 -2.15 26.07 -0.42
N LYS A 125 -3.20 25.55 -1.07
CA LYS A 125 -4.28 26.33 -1.72
C LYS A 125 -3.71 27.38 -2.67
N ASP A 126 -2.72 26.96 -3.47
CA ASP A 126 -2.00 27.85 -4.38
C ASP A 126 -2.03 27.28 -5.81
N PRO A 127 -2.97 27.79 -6.66
CA PRO A 127 -3.06 27.35 -8.05
C PRO A 127 -1.80 27.65 -8.89
N SER A 128 -0.95 28.59 -8.47
CA SER A 128 0.27 28.93 -9.21
C SER A 128 1.27 27.78 -9.26
N LEU A 129 1.23 26.87 -8.27
CA LEU A 129 2.08 25.68 -8.23
C LEU A 129 1.75 24.69 -9.36
N CYS A 130 0.53 24.74 -9.90
CA CYS A 130 0.11 23.86 -11.00
C CYS A 130 0.91 24.11 -12.31
N ALA A 131 1.54 25.25 -12.44
CA ALA A 131 2.45 25.52 -13.57
C ALA A 131 3.66 24.56 -13.63
N ASN A 132 3.97 23.88 -12.53
CA ASN A 132 5.06 22.91 -12.45
C ASN A 132 4.68 21.48 -12.94
N LEU A 133 3.43 21.28 -13.41
CA LEU A 133 3.01 19.99 -13.98
C LEU A 133 3.79 19.68 -15.26
N ILE A 134 4.17 18.40 -15.41
CA ILE A 134 4.75 17.87 -16.66
C ILE A 134 3.62 17.71 -17.69
N ASP A 135 2.50 17.09 -17.29
CA ASP A 135 1.31 16.95 -18.13
C ASP A 135 0.43 18.20 -18.03
N GLN A 136 0.63 19.14 -18.95
CA GLN A 136 -0.13 20.39 -19.02
C GLN A 136 -1.63 20.19 -19.32
N ALA A 137 -2.05 19.03 -19.83
CA ALA A 137 -3.48 18.73 -20.02
C ALA A 137 -4.24 18.66 -18.69
N ARG A 138 -3.54 18.41 -17.58
CA ARG A 138 -4.09 18.34 -16.22
C ARG A 138 -4.11 19.68 -15.47
N LEU A 139 -3.67 20.77 -16.10
CA LEU A 139 -3.55 22.08 -15.45
C LEU A 139 -4.89 22.56 -14.84
N GLY A 140 -5.98 22.47 -15.60
CA GLY A 140 -7.30 22.91 -15.15
C GLY A 140 -7.81 22.11 -13.93
N ASP A 141 -7.54 20.80 -13.90
CA ASP A 141 -7.91 19.94 -12.77
C ASP A 141 -7.08 20.31 -11.51
N CYS A 142 -5.80 20.58 -11.67
CA CYS A 142 -4.94 21.02 -10.60
C CYS A 142 -5.40 22.35 -10.01
N GLU A 143 -5.66 23.36 -10.85
CA GLU A 143 -6.15 24.68 -10.40
C GLU A 143 -7.49 24.58 -9.68
N MET A 144 -8.34 23.62 -10.08
CA MET A 144 -9.64 23.41 -9.44
C MET A 144 -9.49 22.90 -7.99
N VAL A 145 -8.57 21.97 -7.75
CA VAL A 145 -8.36 21.40 -6.41
C VAL A 145 -7.51 22.27 -5.50
N ALA A 146 -6.79 23.25 -6.07
CA ALA A 146 -5.93 24.18 -5.35
C ALA A 146 -6.66 25.46 -4.85
N LYS A 147 -7.96 25.58 -5.09
CA LYS A 147 -8.82 26.69 -4.60
C LYS A 147 -9.38 26.35 -3.22
#